data_1a07b4830f584fbe9a6b05280a07a1e5
#
_entry.id   1a07b4830f584fbe9a6b05280a07a1e5
#
_cell.length_a   1.000
_cell.length_b   1.000
_cell.length_c   1.000
_cell.angle_alpha   90.00
_cell.angle_beta   90.00
_cell.angle_gamma   90.00
#
_symmetry.space_group_name_H-M   'P 1'
#
loop_
_entity.id
_entity.type
_entity.pdbx_description
1 polymer ?
#
loop_
_entity_poly.entity_id
_entity_poly.type
_entity_poly.pdbx_seq_one_letter_code
_entity_poly.pdbx_strand_id
1 'polypeptide(L)'
;MWIDPNVYTGRPADKRIPKEERCYDLLDSLGISFTRVDHEHADTIEACQEIEKLLGCEICKNLFLTNRQMTEVWLLLMPGEKPFKTKLLSKQIGSARLSFASPEQMLQYLDITPGSVSVLGLMNDKEKKVRLLIDRDLSGQEAIGMHPCINTSSLRIRTADVLEKLLPAMAHEPTFVGLPWNQDET
;
A
#
# COMPACT_ATOMS: atom_id res chain seq x y z
N MET A 1 22.65 3.78 -1.02
CA MET A 1 21.47 3.16 -1.67
C MET A 1 21.37 3.68 -3.09
N TRP A 2 21.20 2.80 -4.05
CA TRP A 2 21.00 3.18 -5.44
C TRP A 2 19.53 3.45 -5.74
N ILE A 3 19.26 4.54 -6.47
CA ILE A 3 17.94 4.86 -7.02
C ILE A 3 18.15 5.19 -8.50
N ASP A 4 17.41 4.54 -9.38
CA ASP A 4 17.45 4.87 -10.80
C ASP A 4 16.89 6.30 -10.99
N PRO A 5 17.67 7.21 -11.58
CA PRO A 5 17.20 8.58 -11.79
C PRO A 5 16.12 8.71 -12.88
N ASN A 6 15.86 7.63 -13.61
CA ASN A 6 14.87 7.62 -14.68
C ASN A 6 13.49 7.24 -14.16
N VAL A 7 12.47 7.88 -14.68
CA VAL A 7 11.07 7.52 -14.46
C VAL A 7 10.55 6.81 -15.70
N TYR A 8 10.13 5.57 -15.53
CA TYR A 8 9.62 4.76 -16.63
C TYR A 8 8.09 4.79 -16.67
N THR A 9 7.53 4.70 -17.85
CA THR A 9 6.08 4.52 -18.04
C THR A 9 5.79 3.04 -18.27
N GLY A 10 4.93 2.48 -17.41
CA GLY A 10 4.50 1.10 -17.52
C GLY A 10 5.50 0.08 -16.97
N ARG A 11 5.23 -1.17 -17.31
CA ARG A 11 5.99 -2.31 -16.79
C ARG A 11 7.41 -2.38 -17.33
N PRO A 12 8.35 -2.98 -16.57
CA PRO A 12 9.72 -3.15 -17.04
C PRO A 12 9.79 -4.13 -18.23
N ALA A 13 10.77 -3.92 -19.11
CA ALA A 13 11.04 -4.82 -20.21
C ALA A 13 11.74 -6.11 -19.75
N ASP A 14 12.53 -6.04 -18.68
CA ASP A 14 13.18 -7.20 -18.07
C ASP A 14 12.19 -8.01 -17.23
N LYS A 15 12.46 -9.30 -17.13
CA LYS A 15 11.64 -10.20 -16.32
C LYS A 15 11.88 -9.96 -14.83
N ARG A 16 10.79 -9.85 -14.08
CA ARG A 16 10.80 -9.66 -12.63
C ARG A 16 10.31 -10.91 -11.90
N ILE A 17 10.32 -10.88 -10.57
CA ILE A 17 9.79 -11.99 -9.77
C ILE A 17 8.27 -12.14 -9.96
N PRO A 18 7.71 -13.35 -9.77
CA PRO A 18 6.29 -13.60 -10.08
C PRO A 18 5.30 -12.67 -9.42
N LYS A 19 5.49 -12.30 -8.15
CA LYS A 19 4.56 -11.41 -7.44
C LYS A 19 4.60 -9.97 -7.95
N GLU A 20 5.73 -9.50 -8.42
CA GLU A 20 5.85 -8.21 -9.09
C GLU A 20 5.19 -8.25 -10.47
N GLU A 21 5.44 -9.29 -11.25
CA GLU A 21 4.81 -9.49 -12.58
C GLU A 21 3.28 -9.53 -12.49
N ARG A 22 2.72 -10.19 -11.47
CA ARG A 22 1.26 -10.22 -11.26
C ARG A 22 0.67 -8.82 -11.06
N CYS A 23 1.41 -7.92 -10.41
CA CYS A 23 0.96 -6.53 -10.26
C CYS A 23 0.84 -5.84 -11.63
N TYR A 24 1.84 -5.98 -12.48
CA TYR A 24 1.81 -5.38 -13.82
C TYR A 24 0.74 -6.03 -14.70
N ASP A 25 0.56 -7.35 -14.63
CA ASP A 25 -0.50 -8.03 -15.35
C ASP A 25 -1.88 -7.50 -14.97
N LEU A 26 -2.13 -7.29 -13.69
CA LEU A 26 -3.39 -6.73 -13.22
C LEU A 26 -3.60 -5.30 -13.73
N LEU A 27 -2.61 -4.44 -13.56
CA LEU A 27 -2.70 -3.03 -14.01
C LEU A 27 -2.92 -2.94 -15.52
N ASP A 28 -2.19 -3.71 -16.30
CA ASP A 28 -2.33 -3.75 -17.77
C ASP A 28 -3.71 -4.27 -18.18
N SER A 29 -4.21 -5.32 -17.53
CA SER A 29 -5.54 -5.88 -17.83
C SER A 29 -6.67 -4.90 -17.57
N LEU A 30 -6.49 -3.96 -16.64
CA LEU A 30 -7.45 -2.92 -16.30
C LEU A 30 -7.26 -1.63 -17.11
N GLY A 31 -6.25 -1.57 -17.95
CA GLY A 31 -5.90 -0.36 -18.70
C GLY A 31 -5.46 0.80 -17.81
N ILE A 32 -4.88 0.51 -16.64
CA ILE A 32 -4.39 1.51 -15.70
C ILE A 32 -2.98 1.94 -16.10
N SER A 33 -2.81 3.21 -16.42
CA SER A 33 -1.50 3.81 -16.67
C SER A 33 -0.78 4.08 -15.35
N PHE A 34 0.51 3.84 -15.32
CA PHE A 34 1.34 4.13 -14.15
C PHE A 34 2.77 4.49 -14.57
N THR A 35 3.47 5.20 -13.70
CA THR A 35 4.91 5.43 -13.82
C THR A 35 5.65 4.66 -12.73
N ARG A 36 6.92 4.38 -12.96
CA ARG A 36 7.73 3.50 -12.12
C ARG A 36 9.13 4.07 -11.94
N VAL A 37 9.64 3.96 -10.72
CA VAL A 37 11.04 4.18 -10.37
C VAL A 37 11.59 2.90 -9.77
N ASP A 38 12.73 2.44 -10.26
CA ASP A 38 13.45 1.29 -9.70
C ASP A 38 14.50 1.75 -8.71
N HIS A 39 14.73 0.98 -7.67
CA HIS A 39 15.65 1.31 -6.59
C HIS A 39 16.08 0.06 -5.81
N GLU A 40 17.13 0.19 -5.01
CA GLU A 40 17.43 -0.80 -3.98
C GLU A 40 16.38 -0.75 -2.87
N HIS A 41 16.42 -1.69 -1.96
CA HIS A 41 15.50 -1.74 -0.82
C HIS A 41 15.48 -0.41 -0.06
N ALA A 42 14.33 0.25 -0.03
CA ALA A 42 14.17 1.58 0.55
C ALA A 42 13.59 1.48 1.97
N ASP A 43 14.46 1.46 2.97
CA ASP A 43 14.08 1.29 4.37
C ASP A 43 14.19 2.58 5.19
N THR A 44 14.67 3.67 4.59
CA THR A 44 14.83 4.96 5.27
C THR A 44 13.86 6.01 4.73
N ILE A 45 13.52 6.98 5.57
CA ILE A 45 12.66 8.10 5.21
C ILE A 45 13.29 8.92 4.07
N GLU A 46 14.61 9.17 4.16
CA GLU A 46 15.36 9.91 3.14
C GLU A 46 15.28 9.20 1.77
N ALA A 47 15.41 7.87 1.77
CA ALA A 47 15.29 7.08 0.55
C ALA A 47 13.91 7.21 -0.08
N CYS A 48 12.85 7.10 0.73
CA CYS A 48 11.48 7.27 0.26
C CYS A 48 11.25 8.68 -0.30
N GLN A 49 11.77 9.71 0.35
CA GLN A 49 11.65 11.10 -0.12
C GLN A 49 12.32 11.33 -1.49
N GLU A 50 13.47 10.71 -1.74
CA GLU A 50 14.13 10.79 -3.05
C GLU A 50 13.28 10.10 -4.14
N ILE A 51 12.71 8.96 -3.84
CA ILE A 51 11.82 8.25 -4.76
C ILE A 51 10.55 9.07 -5.03
N GLU A 52 9.97 9.66 -3.99
CA GLU A 52 8.77 10.52 -4.10
C GLU A 52 9.00 11.74 -4.99
N LYS A 53 10.18 12.35 -4.90
CA LYS A 53 10.54 13.47 -5.79
C LYS A 53 10.54 13.05 -7.27
N LEU A 54 11.06 11.86 -7.56
CA LEU A 54 11.09 11.32 -8.93
C LEU A 54 9.69 10.96 -9.42
N LEU A 55 8.89 10.30 -8.57
CA LEU A 55 7.51 9.90 -8.92
C LEU A 55 6.55 11.10 -9.01
N GLY A 56 6.84 12.19 -8.31
CA GLY A 56 5.92 13.32 -8.20
C GLY A 56 4.67 13.03 -7.38
N CYS A 57 4.73 12.08 -6.44
CA CYS A 57 3.68 11.77 -5.49
C CYS A 57 4.25 11.17 -4.21
N GLU A 58 3.48 11.24 -3.15
CA GLU A 58 3.80 10.61 -1.87
C GLU A 58 3.61 9.10 -1.94
N ILE A 59 4.55 8.34 -1.37
CA ILE A 59 4.37 6.89 -1.14
C ILE A 59 3.49 6.71 0.09
N CYS A 60 2.35 6.09 -0.07
CA CYS A 60 1.43 5.87 1.03
C CYS A 60 1.99 4.85 2.04
N LYS A 61 1.62 5.04 3.29
CA LYS A 61 1.88 4.07 4.34
C LYS A 61 0.87 2.94 4.22
N ASN A 62 1.33 1.71 4.21
CA ASN A 62 0.52 0.50 4.18
C ASN A 62 0.75 -0.28 5.47
N LEU A 63 -0.25 -0.35 6.34
CA LEU A 63 -0.14 -0.99 7.63
C LEU A 63 -1.06 -2.21 7.68
N PHE A 64 -0.45 -3.38 7.87
CA PHE A 64 -1.18 -4.63 7.99
C PHE A 64 -1.36 -4.98 9.46
N LEU A 65 -2.61 -5.08 9.90
CA LEU A 65 -2.99 -5.12 11.31
C LEU A 65 -3.83 -6.36 11.60
N THR A 66 -3.77 -6.82 12.85
CA THR A 66 -4.50 -7.99 13.32
C THR A 66 -5.05 -7.75 14.73
N ASN A 67 -6.09 -8.50 15.08
CA ASN A 67 -6.57 -8.58 16.47
C ASN A 67 -5.66 -9.49 17.31
N ARG A 68 -5.89 -9.52 18.62
CA ARG A 68 -5.07 -10.33 19.55
C ARG A 68 -5.11 -11.82 19.23
N GLN A 69 -6.26 -12.33 18.79
CA GLN A 69 -6.46 -13.75 18.47
C GLN A 69 -5.91 -14.12 17.09
N MET A 70 -5.43 -13.16 16.31
CA MET A 70 -4.95 -13.34 14.93
C MET A 70 -6.00 -13.96 14.00
N THR A 71 -7.28 -13.68 14.26
CA THR A 71 -8.43 -14.20 13.50
C THR A 71 -8.99 -13.20 12.51
N GLU A 72 -8.70 -11.92 12.68
CA GLU A 72 -9.16 -10.84 11.82
C GLU A 72 -7.98 -9.97 11.39
N VAL A 73 -7.98 -9.52 10.16
CA VAL A 73 -6.90 -8.71 9.58
C VAL A 73 -7.44 -7.50 8.84
N TRP A 74 -6.70 -6.40 8.91
CA TRP A 74 -6.99 -5.14 8.23
C TRP A 74 -5.77 -4.63 7.49
N LEU A 75 -5.99 -4.06 6.33
CA LEU A 75 -4.98 -3.27 5.62
C LEU A 75 -5.41 -1.81 5.65
N LEU A 76 -4.58 -0.95 6.25
CA LEU A 76 -4.80 0.49 6.28
C LEU A 76 -3.84 1.18 5.32
N LEU A 77 -4.40 1.97 4.39
CA LEU A 77 -3.67 2.91 3.58
C LEU A 77 -3.84 4.32 4.15
N MET A 78 -2.73 5.02 4.36
CA MET A 78 -2.76 6.38 4.90
C MET A 78 -1.59 7.21 4.36
N PRO A 79 -1.64 8.56 4.47
CA PRO A 79 -0.51 9.41 4.08
C PRO A 79 0.78 8.98 4.77
N GLY A 80 1.89 8.94 4.00
CA GLY A 80 3.16 8.41 4.49
C GLY A 80 3.74 9.14 5.69
N GLU A 81 3.54 10.46 5.78
CA GLU A 81 4.05 11.28 6.88
C GLU A 81 3.11 11.38 8.09
N LYS A 82 1.86 10.93 7.95
CA LYS A 82 0.90 10.98 9.04
C LYS A 82 1.28 9.98 10.14
N PRO A 83 1.36 10.40 11.41
CA PRO A 83 1.64 9.47 12.51
C PRO A 83 0.49 8.49 12.71
N PHE A 84 0.79 7.31 13.22
CA PHE A 84 -0.18 6.24 13.43
C PHE A 84 -0.11 5.70 14.86
N LYS A 85 -1.30 5.59 15.49
CA LYS A 85 -1.49 4.93 16.79
C LYS A 85 -2.63 3.92 16.67
N THR A 86 -2.38 2.67 17.00
CA THR A 86 -3.37 1.59 16.94
C THR A 86 -4.61 1.89 17.76
N LYS A 87 -4.46 2.53 18.90
CA LYS A 87 -5.57 2.91 19.79
C LYS A 87 -6.60 3.80 19.12
N LEU A 88 -6.15 4.79 18.35
CA LEU A 88 -7.05 5.72 17.64
C LEU A 88 -7.85 5.01 16.56
N LEU A 89 -7.19 4.13 15.81
CA LEU A 89 -7.85 3.34 14.78
C LEU A 89 -8.85 2.35 15.40
N SER A 90 -8.44 1.58 16.40
CA SER A 90 -9.32 0.62 17.10
C SER A 90 -10.59 1.27 17.59
N LYS A 91 -10.48 2.44 18.20
CA LYS A 91 -11.63 3.22 18.69
C LYS A 91 -12.57 3.63 17.55
N GLN A 92 -12.00 4.10 16.43
CA GLN A 92 -12.79 4.58 15.30
C GLN A 92 -13.55 3.47 14.59
N ILE A 93 -12.94 2.31 14.39
CA ILE A 93 -13.59 1.18 13.73
C ILE A 93 -14.36 0.26 14.67
N GLY A 94 -14.35 0.54 15.98
CA GLY A 94 -15.05 -0.26 16.98
C GLY A 94 -14.47 -1.66 17.16
N SER A 95 -13.18 -1.84 16.92
CA SER A 95 -12.51 -3.14 17.11
C SER A 95 -11.92 -3.28 18.51
N ALA A 96 -11.58 -4.51 18.88
CA ALA A 96 -10.66 -4.77 19.99
C ALA A 96 -9.27 -4.21 19.65
N ARG A 97 -8.35 -4.27 20.62
CA ARG A 97 -6.97 -3.79 20.44
C ARG A 97 -6.32 -4.41 19.21
N LEU A 98 -5.78 -3.57 18.36
CA LEU A 98 -5.02 -3.96 17.17
C LEU A 98 -3.53 -3.99 17.44
N SER A 99 -2.83 -4.86 16.73
CA SER A 99 -1.38 -4.90 16.64
C SER A 99 -0.94 -5.09 15.19
N PHE A 100 0.34 -4.90 14.89
CA PHE A 100 0.86 -5.21 13.57
C PHE A 100 0.80 -6.71 13.31
N ALA A 101 0.37 -7.08 12.11
CA ALA A 101 0.32 -8.47 11.69
C ALA A 101 1.72 -9.06 11.57
N SER A 102 1.83 -10.37 11.76
CA SER A 102 3.09 -11.09 11.65
C SER A 102 3.54 -11.24 10.19
N PRO A 103 4.86 -11.52 9.95
CA PRO A 103 5.33 -11.86 8.62
C PRO A 103 4.59 -13.06 8.00
N GLU A 104 4.20 -14.04 8.82
CA GLU A 104 3.42 -15.20 8.40
C GLU A 104 2.03 -14.80 7.90
N GLN A 105 1.36 -13.87 8.58
CA GLN A 105 0.07 -13.34 8.14
C GLN A 105 0.20 -12.52 6.85
N MET A 106 1.27 -11.71 6.71
CA MET A 106 1.54 -10.99 5.47
C MET A 106 1.68 -11.94 4.29
N LEU A 107 2.42 -13.02 4.47
CA LEU A 107 2.62 -14.04 3.43
C LEU A 107 1.32 -14.77 3.13
N GLN A 108 0.58 -15.18 4.16
CA GLN A 108 -0.65 -15.93 4.03
C GLN A 108 -1.75 -15.16 3.27
N TYR A 109 -1.97 -13.90 3.62
CA TYR A 109 -3.08 -13.12 3.08
C TYR A 109 -2.72 -12.31 1.85
N LEU A 110 -1.50 -11.78 1.79
CA LEU A 110 -1.09 -10.82 0.76
C LEU A 110 0.01 -11.33 -0.18
N ASP A 111 0.65 -12.44 0.14
CA ASP A 111 1.85 -12.95 -0.54
C ASP A 111 2.97 -11.91 -0.57
N ILE A 112 3.17 -11.22 0.55
CA ILE A 112 4.13 -10.12 0.69
C ILE A 112 5.00 -10.35 1.92
N THR A 113 6.25 -9.89 1.85
CA THR A 113 7.19 -9.88 2.98
C THR A 113 7.23 -8.50 3.65
N PRO A 114 7.70 -8.39 4.92
CA PRO A 114 7.85 -7.11 5.60
C PRO A 114 8.63 -6.08 4.77
N GLY A 115 8.20 -4.82 4.83
CA GLY A 115 8.79 -3.72 4.06
C GLY A 115 8.24 -3.55 2.65
N SER A 116 7.43 -4.49 2.17
CA SER A 116 6.87 -4.48 0.81
C SER A 116 5.34 -4.45 0.77
N VAL A 117 4.69 -4.24 1.91
CA VAL A 117 3.23 -4.26 2.01
C VAL A 117 2.61 -3.23 1.05
N SER A 118 1.61 -3.67 0.30
CA SER A 118 0.96 -2.87 -0.74
C SER A 118 -0.50 -3.27 -0.89
N VAL A 119 -1.33 -2.32 -1.26
CA VAL A 119 -2.73 -2.57 -1.62
C VAL A 119 -2.87 -3.56 -2.77
N LEU A 120 -1.88 -3.64 -3.65
CA LEU A 120 -1.84 -4.62 -4.75
C LEU A 120 -1.84 -6.06 -4.24
N GLY A 121 -1.36 -6.31 -3.03
CA GLY A 121 -1.42 -7.64 -2.40
C GLY A 121 -2.84 -8.15 -2.16
N LEU A 122 -3.85 -7.27 -2.19
CA LEU A 122 -5.25 -7.69 -2.07
C LEU A 122 -5.71 -8.61 -3.21
N MET A 123 -5.02 -8.60 -4.35
CA MET A 123 -5.29 -9.56 -5.42
C MET A 123 -5.09 -11.02 -4.99
N ASN A 124 -4.27 -11.25 -3.97
CA ASN A 124 -3.96 -12.58 -3.44
C ASN A 124 -4.95 -13.03 -2.35
N ASP A 125 -5.74 -12.11 -1.79
CA ASP A 125 -6.78 -12.39 -0.80
C ASP A 125 -8.08 -12.85 -1.47
N LYS A 126 -8.06 -14.05 -2.01
CA LYS A 126 -9.18 -14.63 -2.77
C LYS A 126 -10.43 -14.85 -1.91
N GLU A 127 -10.25 -15.12 -0.62
CA GLU A 127 -11.35 -15.38 0.31
C GLU A 127 -11.93 -14.09 0.91
N LYS A 128 -11.39 -12.91 0.56
CA LYS A 128 -11.84 -11.61 1.07
C LYS A 128 -11.79 -11.51 2.60
N LYS A 129 -10.72 -12.02 3.18
CA LYS A 129 -10.49 -11.98 4.64
C LYS A 129 -9.94 -10.64 5.11
N VAL A 130 -9.18 -9.95 4.26
CA VAL A 130 -8.59 -8.65 4.60
C VAL A 130 -9.64 -7.55 4.47
N ARG A 131 -9.85 -6.82 5.57
CA ARG A 131 -10.70 -5.63 5.58
C ARG A 131 -9.85 -4.40 5.21
N LEU A 132 -10.26 -3.70 4.18
CA LEU A 132 -9.53 -2.52 3.67
C LEU A 132 -10.02 -1.25 4.32
N LEU A 133 -9.08 -0.48 4.87
CA LEU A 133 -9.31 0.85 5.44
C LEU A 133 -8.46 1.87 4.66
N ILE A 134 -9.04 3.01 4.34
CA ILE A 134 -8.33 4.12 3.68
C ILE A 134 -8.56 5.40 4.47
N ASP A 135 -7.47 6.08 4.84
CA ASP A 135 -7.55 7.41 5.43
C ASP A 135 -8.09 8.40 4.38
N ARG A 136 -9.07 9.21 4.77
CA ARG A 136 -9.73 10.17 3.86
C ARG A 136 -8.75 11.16 3.25
N ASP A 137 -7.71 11.53 3.96
CA ASP A 137 -6.70 12.46 3.43
C ASP A 137 -5.90 11.85 2.27
N LEU A 138 -5.74 10.52 2.25
CA LEU A 138 -5.12 9.84 1.12
C LEU A 138 -6.02 9.91 -0.13
N SER A 139 -7.32 9.74 0.04
CA SER A 139 -8.27 9.78 -1.09
C SER A 139 -8.37 11.16 -1.74
N GLY A 140 -7.95 12.21 -1.06
CA GLY A 140 -7.88 13.58 -1.60
C GLY A 140 -6.64 13.87 -2.45
N GLN A 141 -5.65 12.98 -2.46
CA GLN A 141 -4.44 13.14 -3.28
C GLN A 141 -4.73 12.77 -4.74
N GLU A 142 -4.04 13.41 -5.69
CA GLU A 142 -4.20 13.13 -7.12
C GLU A 142 -3.71 11.73 -7.49
N ALA A 143 -2.58 11.32 -6.92
CA ALA A 143 -1.95 10.04 -7.18
C ALA A 143 -1.38 9.44 -5.89
N ILE A 144 -1.28 8.13 -5.88
CA ILE A 144 -0.75 7.35 -4.75
C ILE A 144 0.51 6.62 -5.20
N GLY A 145 1.58 6.76 -4.41
CA GLY A 145 2.79 5.96 -4.55
C GLY A 145 2.66 4.65 -3.78
N MET A 146 3.04 3.54 -4.40
CA MET A 146 2.98 2.21 -3.79
C MET A 146 4.01 1.27 -4.38
N HIS A 147 4.34 0.19 -3.66
CA HIS A 147 5.21 -0.86 -4.16
C HIS A 147 4.43 -1.91 -4.96
N PRO A 148 5.00 -2.49 -6.02
CA PRO A 148 4.42 -3.63 -6.72
C PRO A 148 4.70 -4.95 -5.98
N CYS A 149 4.32 -5.02 -4.71
CA CYS A 149 4.52 -6.17 -3.81
C CYS A 149 6.00 -6.53 -3.56
N ILE A 150 6.92 -5.66 -3.94
CA ILE A 150 8.35 -5.75 -3.65
C ILE A 150 8.95 -4.36 -3.46
N ASN A 151 9.88 -4.22 -2.51
CA ASN A 151 10.50 -2.93 -2.18
C ASN A 151 11.78 -2.66 -2.99
N THR A 152 11.74 -2.92 -4.30
CA THR A 152 12.80 -2.56 -5.25
C THR A 152 12.26 -1.79 -6.45
N SER A 153 10.98 -1.48 -6.42
CA SER A 153 10.31 -0.57 -7.34
C SER A 153 9.21 0.19 -6.60
N SER A 154 8.89 1.36 -7.08
CA SER A 154 7.76 2.15 -6.60
C SER A 154 6.97 2.67 -7.79
N LEU A 155 5.64 2.62 -7.67
CA LEU A 155 4.71 3.00 -8.72
C LEU A 155 3.94 4.25 -8.31
N ARG A 156 3.61 5.08 -9.31
CA ARG A 156 2.64 6.16 -9.18
C ARG A 156 1.38 5.79 -9.96
N ILE A 157 0.26 5.70 -9.26
CA ILE A 157 -1.05 5.39 -9.85
C ILE A 157 -2.03 6.50 -9.46
N ARG A 158 -2.85 6.95 -10.41
CA ARG A 158 -3.88 7.95 -10.11
C ARG A 158 -4.85 7.41 -9.05
N THR A 159 -5.17 8.22 -8.07
CA THR A 159 -6.09 7.85 -6.99
C THR A 159 -7.44 7.41 -7.53
N ALA A 160 -7.96 8.08 -8.55
CA ALA A 160 -9.21 7.69 -9.20
C ALA A 160 -9.15 6.27 -9.77
N ASP A 161 -8.03 5.89 -10.40
CA ASP A 161 -7.85 4.55 -10.94
C ASP A 161 -7.76 3.49 -9.83
N VAL A 162 -7.13 3.82 -8.70
CA VAL A 162 -7.10 2.92 -7.53
C VAL A 162 -8.52 2.68 -7.02
N LEU A 163 -9.27 3.73 -6.77
CA LEU A 163 -10.60 3.64 -6.16
C LEU A 163 -11.66 3.06 -7.11
N GLU A 164 -11.62 3.43 -8.39
CA GLU A 164 -12.69 3.13 -9.35
C GLU A 164 -12.43 1.87 -10.21
N LYS A 165 -11.16 1.47 -10.37
CA LYS A 165 -10.78 0.33 -11.22
C LYS A 165 -10.07 -0.78 -10.44
N LEU A 166 -9.02 -0.44 -9.70
CA LEU A 166 -8.16 -1.42 -9.04
C LEU A 166 -8.88 -2.13 -7.89
N LEU A 167 -9.44 -1.39 -6.95
CA LEU A 167 -10.14 -1.97 -5.80
C LEU A 167 -11.35 -2.80 -6.20
N PRO A 168 -12.23 -2.36 -7.13
CA PRO A 168 -13.32 -3.20 -7.61
C PRO A 168 -12.84 -4.50 -8.28
N ALA A 169 -11.75 -4.45 -9.06
CA ALA A 169 -11.18 -5.63 -9.69
C ALA A 169 -10.66 -6.65 -8.69
N MET A 170 -10.13 -6.20 -7.57
CA MET A 170 -9.70 -7.06 -6.45
C MET A 170 -10.85 -7.39 -5.49
N ALA A 171 -12.06 -6.87 -5.76
CA ALA A 171 -13.28 -7.07 -4.97
C ALA A 171 -13.11 -6.74 -3.47
N HIS A 172 -12.40 -5.64 -3.18
CA HIS A 172 -12.25 -5.08 -1.84
C HIS A 172 -12.84 -3.67 -1.81
N GLU A 173 -13.92 -3.51 -1.07
CA GLU A 173 -14.55 -2.21 -0.84
C GLU A 173 -13.90 -1.54 0.38
N PRO A 174 -13.40 -0.29 0.25
CA PRO A 174 -12.76 0.38 1.37
C PRO A 174 -13.77 0.93 2.37
N THR A 175 -13.40 0.89 3.66
CA THR A 175 -14.00 1.74 4.68
C THR A 175 -13.09 2.93 4.91
N PHE A 176 -13.65 4.15 4.79
CA PHE A 176 -12.87 5.37 5.00
C PHE A 176 -12.80 5.72 6.48
N VAL A 177 -11.59 6.07 6.93
CA VAL A 177 -11.33 6.50 8.30
C VAL A 177 -10.71 7.90 8.29
N GLY A 178 -10.78 8.61 9.41
CA GLY A 178 -10.14 9.93 9.56
C GLY A 178 -9.21 9.90 10.76
N LEU A 179 -7.91 9.78 10.52
CA LEU A 179 -6.90 9.81 11.58
C LEU A 179 -6.33 11.22 11.72
N PRO A 180 -6.04 11.67 12.94
CA PRO A 180 -5.53 13.04 13.14
C PRO A 180 -4.06 13.15 12.75
N TRP A 181 -3.66 14.33 12.26
CA TRP A 181 -2.26 14.69 12.01
C TRP A 181 -1.50 14.93 13.31
N ASN A 182 -2.15 15.57 14.28
CA ASN A 182 -1.59 15.78 15.62
C ASN A 182 -2.16 14.73 16.57
N GLN A 183 -1.31 13.90 17.15
CA GLN A 183 -1.69 12.81 18.05
C GLN A 183 -1.15 12.98 19.48
N ASP A 184 -0.66 14.16 19.80
CA ASP A 184 -0.09 14.44 21.13
C ASP A 184 -1.15 14.76 22.20
N GLU A 185 -2.42 14.96 21.81
CA GLU A 185 -3.52 15.38 22.70
C GLU A 185 -4.55 14.28 23.00
N THR A 186 -4.13 13.01 23.11
CA THR A 186 -5.07 11.94 23.49
C THR A 186 -4.52 11.03 24.57
#